data_62372e230310e800b563e2326d91c320
#
_entry.id   62372e230310e800b563e2326d91c320
#
_cell.length_a   1.000
_cell.length_b   1.000
_cell.length_c   1.000
_cell.angle_alpha   90.00
_cell.angle_beta   90.00
_cell.angle_gamma   90.00
#
_symmetry.space_group_name_H-M   'P 1'
#
loop_
_entity.id
_entity.type
_entity.pdbx_description
1 polymer ?
#
loop_
_entity_poly.entity_id
_entity_poly.type
_entity_poly.pdbx_seq_one_letter_code
_entity_poly.pdbx_strand_id
1 'polypeptide(L)'
;MGQKVYPTGFRLGITENWRSRWFAEKDYANTLGNDLEIRKYLEKRLSRAAVSRVEIERAGDKVKVIILTARPGVVIGKKGAEIDTLRTELEKVAGVSKGQLSVDVVEIKRPELDANLVAQSIAEQLEGRVAFRRAMRKAVQSARKAGAKGIRIQCSGRLGGAEMGRREWYREGRVPLHTLRAKIDYGTAVASTTMGACGVKVWIYLGEKLPGQPVPNPALEGSSRPRRRNSERRGQ
;
A
#
# COMPACT_ATOMS: atom_id res chain seq x y z
N MET A 1 -12.01 -26.03 1.29
CA MET A 1 -10.70 -25.32 1.31
C MET A 1 -10.60 -24.55 2.61
N GLY A 2 -9.53 -24.73 3.38
CA GLY A 2 -9.33 -24.06 4.67
C GLY A 2 -9.18 -22.53 4.53
N GLN A 3 -9.44 -21.83 5.61
CA GLN A 3 -9.24 -20.39 5.72
C GLN A 3 -7.77 -20.04 5.57
N LYS A 4 -7.47 -18.86 5.04
CA LYS A 4 -6.12 -18.36 4.86
C LYS A 4 -5.83 -17.24 5.86
N VAL A 5 -4.71 -17.35 6.55
CA VAL A 5 -4.26 -16.30 7.46
C VAL A 5 -3.94 -15.02 6.66
N TYR A 6 -4.27 -13.88 7.25
CA TYR A 6 -3.93 -12.57 6.66
C TYR A 6 -2.40 -12.39 6.65
N PRO A 7 -1.77 -12.20 5.47
CA PRO A 7 -0.33 -12.25 5.34
C PRO A 7 0.42 -11.22 6.18
N THR A 8 -0.10 -10.00 6.26
CA THR A 8 0.48 -8.91 7.07
C THR A 8 0.37 -9.23 8.56
N GLY A 9 -0.82 -9.68 9.03
CA GLY A 9 -1.03 -10.05 10.43
C GLY A 9 -0.12 -11.18 10.90
N PHE A 10 0.09 -12.20 10.04
CA PHE A 10 1.00 -13.30 10.33
C PHE A 10 2.46 -12.85 10.53
N ARG A 11 2.87 -11.75 9.87
CA ARG A 11 4.25 -11.23 9.86
C ARG A 11 4.46 -10.03 10.77
N LEU A 12 3.42 -9.60 11.46
CA LEU A 12 3.45 -8.43 12.32
C LEU A 12 4.45 -8.62 13.48
N GLY A 13 5.27 -7.61 13.73
CA GLY A 13 6.34 -7.66 14.73
C GLY A 13 7.62 -8.37 14.28
N ILE A 14 7.63 -9.07 13.14
CA ILE A 14 8.79 -9.81 12.62
C ILE A 14 9.32 -9.16 11.34
N THR A 15 8.53 -9.16 10.27
CA THR A 15 8.90 -8.53 8.99
C THR A 15 8.12 -7.27 8.69
N GLU A 16 6.97 -7.11 9.29
CA GLU A 16 6.10 -5.94 9.15
C GLU A 16 5.93 -5.23 10.49
N ASN A 17 5.74 -3.90 10.44
CA ASN A 17 5.51 -3.07 11.61
C ASN A 17 4.03 -2.67 11.72
N TRP A 18 3.64 -2.21 12.90
CA TRP A 18 2.31 -1.66 13.14
C TRP A 18 2.11 -0.38 12.31
N ARG A 19 0.88 -0.19 11.80
CA ARG A 19 0.50 1.03 11.08
C ARG A 19 0.10 2.17 12.02
N SER A 20 -0.30 1.84 13.25
CA SER A 20 -0.48 2.79 14.35
C SER A 20 0.55 2.49 15.42
N ARG A 21 1.34 3.50 15.81
CA ARG A 21 2.44 3.39 16.77
C ARG A 21 2.18 4.33 17.94
N TRP A 22 1.53 3.81 18.96
CA TRP A 22 1.23 4.52 20.19
C TRP A 22 0.87 3.53 21.30
N PHE A 23 0.87 4.02 22.53
CA PHE A 23 0.46 3.27 23.71
C PHE A 23 -0.55 4.09 24.50
N ALA A 24 -1.62 3.49 24.99
CA ALA A 24 -2.61 4.09 25.85
C ALA A 24 -3.10 3.09 26.90
N GLU A 25 -3.14 3.51 28.16
CA GLU A 25 -3.64 2.66 29.25
C GLU A 25 -5.15 2.81 29.44
N LYS A 26 -5.68 4.03 29.46
CA LYS A 26 -7.07 4.32 29.81
C LYS A 26 -7.96 4.61 28.60
N ASP A 27 -7.50 5.43 27.66
CA ASP A 27 -8.31 5.93 26.53
C ASP A 27 -8.10 5.15 25.21
N TYR A 28 -7.79 3.86 25.32
CA TYR A 28 -7.51 3.03 24.15
C TYR A 28 -8.63 3.03 23.10
N ALA A 29 -9.89 2.89 23.55
CA ALA A 29 -11.04 2.81 22.65
C ALA A 29 -11.26 4.11 21.87
N ASN A 30 -11.17 5.26 22.55
CA ASN A 30 -11.33 6.58 21.92
C ASN A 30 -10.20 6.86 20.93
N THR A 31 -8.95 6.57 21.35
CA THR A 31 -7.77 6.77 20.49
C THR A 31 -7.82 5.89 19.22
N LEU A 32 -8.23 4.64 19.37
CA LEU A 32 -8.41 3.74 18.23
C LEU A 32 -9.56 4.20 17.32
N GLY A 33 -10.69 4.64 17.90
CA GLY A 33 -11.81 5.21 17.16
C GLY A 33 -11.37 6.38 16.30
N ASN A 34 -10.65 7.33 16.88
CA ASN A 34 -10.12 8.50 16.16
C ASN A 34 -9.15 8.09 15.04
N ASP A 35 -8.29 7.10 15.25
CA ASP A 35 -7.40 6.60 14.19
C ASP A 35 -8.16 6.00 13.02
N LEU A 36 -9.24 5.27 13.29
CA LEU A 36 -10.11 4.71 12.26
C LEU A 36 -10.85 5.79 11.48
N GLU A 37 -11.34 6.83 12.15
CA GLU A 37 -11.99 7.99 11.50
C GLU A 37 -11.01 8.75 10.61
N ILE A 38 -9.79 9.02 11.09
CA ILE A 38 -8.72 9.64 10.29
C ILE A 38 -8.46 8.83 9.01
N ARG A 39 -8.30 7.50 9.12
CA ARG A 39 -8.07 6.63 7.97
C ARG A 39 -9.23 6.67 6.99
N LYS A 40 -10.46 6.54 7.48
CA LYS A 40 -11.67 6.58 6.67
C LYS A 40 -11.86 7.92 5.95
N TYR A 41 -11.55 9.02 6.64
CA TYR A 41 -11.58 10.36 6.06
C TYR A 41 -10.55 10.50 4.93
N LEU A 42 -9.28 10.12 5.19
CA LEU A 42 -8.20 10.17 4.21
C LEU A 42 -8.46 9.29 2.98
N GLU A 43 -9.02 8.10 3.17
CA GLU A 43 -9.38 7.19 2.07
C GLU A 43 -10.41 7.82 1.13
N LYS A 44 -11.41 8.51 1.68
CA LYS A 44 -12.41 9.23 0.88
C LYS A 44 -11.85 10.45 0.18
N ARG A 45 -11.11 11.29 0.90
CA ARG A 45 -10.60 12.57 0.41
C ARG A 45 -9.50 12.39 -0.64
N LEU A 46 -8.64 11.40 -0.45
CA LEU A 46 -7.46 11.14 -1.27
C LEU A 46 -7.63 9.98 -2.25
N SER A 47 -8.84 9.63 -2.64
CA SER A 47 -9.12 8.52 -3.57
C SER A 47 -8.34 8.62 -4.89
N ARG A 48 -8.08 9.84 -5.40
CA ARG A 48 -7.32 10.09 -6.65
C ARG A 48 -5.81 10.16 -6.45
N ALA A 49 -5.34 10.21 -5.21
CA ALA A 49 -3.92 10.39 -4.90
C ALA A 49 -3.13 9.08 -4.92
N ALA A 50 -3.76 7.93 -5.17
CA ALA A 50 -3.13 6.62 -5.12
C ALA A 50 -2.39 6.40 -3.78
N VAL A 51 -3.12 6.50 -2.68
CA VAL A 51 -2.59 6.26 -1.33
C VAL A 51 -2.44 4.76 -1.11
N SER A 52 -1.25 4.33 -0.70
CA SER A 52 -0.97 2.95 -0.35
C SER A 52 -1.42 2.64 1.07
N ARG A 53 -0.89 3.41 2.04
CA ARG A 53 -1.21 3.23 3.45
C ARG A 53 -1.01 4.53 4.22
N VAL A 54 -1.69 4.59 5.36
CA VAL A 54 -1.58 5.69 6.32
C VAL A 54 -1.00 5.13 7.61
N GLU A 55 0.10 5.69 8.06
CA GLU A 55 0.71 5.37 9.35
C GLU A 55 0.44 6.50 10.34
N ILE A 56 0.13 6.17 11.58
CA ILE A 56 -0.21 7.16 12.61
C ILE A 56 0.71 6.92 13.81
N GLU A 57 1.40 7.98 14.22
CA GLU A 57 2.23 7.99 15.42
C GLU A 57 1.64 8.97 16.42
N ARG A 58 1.54 8.57 17.67
CA ARG A 58 1.10 9.45 18.75
C ARG A 58 2.15 9.48 19.85
N ALA A 59 2.51 10.67 20.28
CA ALA A 59 3.45 10.93 21.36
C ALA A 59 2.84 11.99 22.30
N GLY A 60 2.24 11.56 23.41
CA GLY A 60 1.41 12.42 24.24
C GLY A 60 0.25 13.01 23.42
N ASP A 61 0.11 14.32 23.45
CA ASP A 61 -0.96 15.03 22.71
C ASP A 61 -0.65 15.26 21.22
N LYS A 62 0.57 14.96 20.78
CA LYS A 62 0.98 15.18 19.39
C LYS A 62 0.61 13.97 18.54
N VAL A 63 -0.05 14.25 17.42
CA VAL A 63 -0.44 13.24 16.41
C VAL A 63 0.31 13.50 15.11
N LYS A 64 1.04 12.50 14.64
CA LYS A 64 1.74 12.53 13.37
C LYS A 64 1.10 11.54 12.42
N VAL A 65 0.59 12.02 11.28
CA VAL A 65 -0.02 11.22 10.24
C VAL A 65 0.94 11.16 9.05
N ILE A 66 1.39 9.97 8.69
CA ILE A 66 2.31 9.73 7.59
C ILE A 66 1.52 9.08 6.44
N ILE A 67 1.44 9.76 5.31
CA ILE A 67 0.70 9.32 4.13
C ILE A 67 1.70 8.81 3.09
N LEU A 68 1.67 7.51 2.80
CA LEU A 68 2.47 6.92 1.75
C LEU A 68 1.68 6.90 0.44
N THR A 69 2.15 7.62 -0.57
CA THR A 69 1.44 7.82 -1.84
C THR A 69 2.37 7.72 -3.05
N ALA A 70 1.82 7.27 -4.19
CA ALA A 70 2.53 7.31 -5.46
C ALA A 70 2.45 8.69 -6.16
N ARG A 71 1.53 9.55 -5.72
CA ARG A 71 1.29 10.87 -6.34
C ARG A 71 1.32 11.98 -5.29
N PRO A 72 2.49 12.30 -4.70
CA PRO A 72 2.58 13.28 -3.62
C PRO A 72 2.08 14.67 -4.03
N GLY A 73 2.25 15.05 -5.30
CA GLY A 73 1.80 16.34 -5.81
C GLY A 73 0.29 16.58 -5.69
N VAL A 74 -0.52 15.51 -5.73
CA VAL A 74 -1.97 15.61 -5.55
C VAL A 74 -2.34 15.87 -4.08
N VAL A 75 -1.55 15.33 -3.15
CA VAL A 75 -1.76 15.51 -1.70
C VAL A 75 -1.28 16.87 -1.23
N ILE A 76 -0.12 17.31 -1.73
CA ILE A 76 0.50 18.58 -1.34
C ILE A 76 -0.25 19.77 -1.99
N GLY A 77 -0.69 19.60 -3.25
CA GLY A 77 -1.37 20.63 -4.01
C GLY A 77 -0.46 21.78 -4.45
N LYS A 78 -1.06 22.80 -5.08
CA LYS A 78 -0.32 23.98 -5.52
C LYS A 78 0.16 24.78 -4.31
N LYS A 79 1.46 24.99 -4.19
CA LYS A 79 2.12 25.77 -3.12
C LYS A 79 1.78 25.28 -1.70
N GLY A 80 1.38 24.01 -1.52
CA GLY A 80 1.04 23.47 -0.20
C GLY A 80 -0.39 23.74 0.30
N ALA A 81 -1.24 24.39 -0.48
CA ALA A 81 -2.59 24.77 -0.03
C ALA A 81 -3.47 23.55 0.34
N GLU A 82 -3.36 22.45 -0.41
CA GLU A 82 -4.16 21.25 -0.12
C GLU A 82 -3.74 20.55 1.17
N ILE A 83 -2.45 20.51 1.49
CA ILE A 83 -1.97 19.88 2.73
C ILE A 83 -2.34 20.71 3.96
N ASP A 84 -2.37 22.04 3.86
CA ASP A 84 -2.79 22.92 4.95
C ASP A 84 -4.29 22.80 5.23
N THR A 85 -5.13 22.73 4.17
CA THR A 85 -6.56 22.45 4.33
C THR A 85 -6.80 21.07 4.91
N LEU A 86 -6.11 20.06 4.42
CA LEU A 86 -6.20 18.69 4.91
C LEU A 86 -5.79 18.60 6.39
N ARG A 87 -4.77 19.33 6.81
CA ARG A 87 -4.37 19.40 8.21
C ARG A 87 -5.46 19.99 9.09
N THR A 88 -6.06 21.11 8.70
CA THR A 88 -7.17 21.74 9.44
C THR A 88 -8.42 20.87 9.52
N GLU A 89 -8.72 20.12 8.48
CA GLU A 89 -9.83 19.16 8.46
C GLU A 89 -9.55 17.95 9.35
N LEU A 90 -8.32 17.42 9.32
CA LEU A 90 -7.90 16.32 10.18
C LEU A 90 -7.85 16.70 11.66
N GLU A 91 -7.46 17.92 12.02
CA GLU A 91 -7.51 18.42 13.40
C GLU A 91 -8.95 18.35 13.96
N LYS A 92 -9.94 18.70 13.14
CA LYS A 92 -11.37 18.61 13.51
C LYS A 92 -11.83 17.15 13.67
N VAL A 93 -11.44 16.26 12.75
CA VAL A 93 -11.82 14.85 12.78
C VAL A 93 -11.17 14.13 13.96
N ALA A 94 -9.90 14.43 14.24
CA ALA A 94 -9.15 13.83 15.34
C ALA A 94 -9.50 14.41 16.72
N GLY A 95 -10.25 15.53 16.79
CA GLY A 95 -10.55 16.20 18.04
C GLY A 95 -9.32 16.74 18.76
N VAL A 96 -8.25 17.06 18.02
CA VAL A 96 -6.96 17.51 18.57
C VAL A 96 -6.85 19.03 18.47
N SER A 97 -6.18 19.65 19.43
CA SER A 97 -5.95 21.10 19.42
C SER A 97 -5.12 21.54 18.22
N LYS A 98 -5.35 22.77 17.77
CA LYS A 98 -4.62 23.35 16.64
C LYS A 98 -3.11 23.30 16.87
N GLY A 99 -2.37 22.79 15.86
CA GLY A 99 -0.92 22.71 15.90
C GLY A 99 -0.34 21.44 16.53
N GLN A 100 -1.17 20.56 17.10
CA GLN A 100 -0.72 19.27 17.65
C GLN A 100 -0.71 18.15 16.58
N LEU A 101 -1.33 18.39 15.41
CA LEU A 101 -1.35 17.44 14.32
C LEU A 101 -0.34 17.83 13.23
N SER A 102 0.53 16.89 12.86
CA SER A 102 1.45 17.02 11.72
C SER A 102 1.12 16.01 10.64
N VAL A 103 1.22 16.42 9.39
CA VAL A 103 0.99 15.56 8.22
C VAL A 103 2.27 15.49 7.42
N ASP A 104 2.81 14.28 7.27
CA ASP A 104 3.98 14.01 6.45
C ASP A 104 3.58 13.19 5.22
N VAL A 105 4.10 13.55 4.06
CA VAL A 105 3.84 12.84 2.80
C VAL A 105 5.12 12.16 2.34
N VAL A 106 5.05 10.84 2.18
CA VAL A 106 6.18 10.01 1.71
C VAL A 106 5.86 9.46 0.33
N GLU A 107 6.76 9.70 -0.62
CA GLU A 107 6.62 9.21 -1.98
C GLU A 107 6.99 7.74 -2.11
N ILE A 108 6.15 6.98 -2.80
CA ILE A 108 6.44 5.61 -3.24
C ILE A 108 7.02 5.65 -4.65
N LYS A 109 8.32 5.46 -4.75
CA LYS A 109 9.06 5.56 -6.03
C LYS A 109 8.73 4.46 -7.02
N ARG A 110 8.30 3.28 -6.53
CA ARG A 110 7.95 2.11 -7.36
C ARG A 110 6.58 1.58 -6.98
N PRO A 111 5.50 2.19 -7.48
CA PRO A 111 4.13 1.79 -7.16
C PRO A 111 3.80 0.36 -7.62
N GLU A 112 4.52 -0.18 -8.60
CA GLU A 112 4.33 -1.54 -9.09
C GLU A 112 4.76 -2.63 -8.09
N LEU A 113 5.52 -2.25 -7.05
CA LEU A 113 5.94 -3.14 -5.97
C LEU A 113 5.08 -3.03 -4.71
N ASP A 114 4.10 -2.13 -4.72
CA ASP A 114 3.14 -1.95 -3.64
C ASP A 114 1.84 -2.68 -3.96
N ALA A 115 1.45 -3.62 -3.11
CA ALA A 115 0.30 -4.47 -3.38
C ALA A 115 -1.05 -3.72 -3.36
N ASN A 116 -1.19 -2.69 -2.50
CA ASN A 116 -2.40 -1.89 -2.44
C ASN A 116 -2.58 -1.05 -3.70
N LEU A 117 -1.51 -0.40 -4.17
CA LEU A 117 -1.55 0.42 -5.38
C LEU A 117 -1.82 -0.41 -6.62
N VAL A 118 -1.22 -1.59 -6.71
CA VAL A 118 -1.49 -2.53 -7.81
C VAL A 118 -2.94 -3.00 -7.77
N ALA A 119 -3.49 -3.30 -6.58
CA ALA A 119 -4.88 -3.70 -6.44
C ALA A 119 -5.85 -2.58 -6.84
N GLN A 120 -5.60 -1.34 -6.42
CA GLN A 120 -6.38 -0.15 -6.80
C GLN A 120 -6.33 0.07 -8.32
N SER A 121 -5.15 0.01 -8.93
CA SER A 121 -5.00 0.17 -10.39
C SER A 121 -5.74 -0.89 -11.19
N ILE A 122 -5.80 -2.13 -10.71
CA ILE A 122 -6.60 -3.19 -11.34
C ILE A 122 -8.09 -2.90 -11.17
N ALA A 123 -8.53 -2.46 -9.99
CA ALA A 123 -9.92 -2.13 -9.72
C ALA A 123 -10.41 -0.98 -10.62
N GLU A 124 -9.64 0.10 -10.74
CA GLU A 124 -9.91 1.21 -11.66
C GLU A 124 -10.04 0.75 -13.13
N GLN A 125 -9.15 -0.15 -13.57
CA GLN A 125 -9.21 -0.71 -14.92
C GLN A 125 -10.46 -1.58 -15.13
N LEU A 126 -10.91 -2.32 -14.11
CA LEU A 126 -12.14 -3.12 -14.18
C LEU A 126 -13.39 -2.22 -14.25
N GLU A 127 -13.43 -1.12 -13.48
CA GLU A 127 -14.47 -0.09 -13.56
C GLU A 127 -14.49 0.59 -14.94
N GLY A 128 -13.31 0.82 -15.51
CA GLY A 128 -13.12 1.30 -16.88
C GLY A 128 -13.42 0.26 -17.99
N ARG A 129 -14.06 -0.87 -17.63
CA ARG A 129 -14.47 -1.95 -18.55
C ARG A 129 -13.32 -2.60 -19.32
N VAL A 130 -12.09 -2.55 -18.80
CA VAL A 130 -10.96 -3.29 -19.36
C VAL A 130 -11.13 -4.78 -19.05
N ALA A 131 -10.82 -5.64 -20.04
CA ALA A 131 -10.87 -7.09 -19.84
C ALA A 131 -9.97 -7.51 -18.68
N PHE A 132 -10.55 -8.17 -17.67
CA PHE A 132 -9.85 -8.54 -16.43
C PHE A 132 -8.56 -9.34 -16.65
N ARG A 133 -8.54 -10.24 -17.67
CA ARG A 133 -7.34 -11.02 -18.03
C ARG A 133 -6.20 -10.11 -18.50
N ARG A 134 -6.52 -9.06 -19.26
CA ARG A 134 -5.53 -8.08 -19.74
C ARG A 134 -4.99 -7.24 -18.59
N ALA A 135 -5.87 -6.75 -17.71
CA ALA A 135 -5.48 -5.97 -16.52
C ALA A 135 -4.56 -6.78 -15.60
N MET A 136 -4.93 -8.03 -15.27
CA MET A 136 -4.12 -8.91 -14.44
C MET A 136 -2.76 -9.23 -15.05
N ARG A 137 -2.68 -9.60 -16.34
CA ARG A 137 -1.41 -9.90 -17.02
C ARG A 137 -0.50 -8.68 -17.07
N LYS A 138 -1.03 -7.50 -17.38
CA LYS A 138 -0.27 -6.25 -17.39
C LYS A 138 0.33 -5.96 -16.01
N ALA A 139 -0.45 -6.09 -14.95
CA ALA A 139 0.01 -5.86 -13.58
C ALA A 139 1.11 -6.86 -13.17
N VAL A 140 0.96 -8.15 -13.52
CA VAL A 140 1.99 -9.19 -13.28
C VAL A 140 3.30 -8.83 -13.98
N GLN A 141 3.24 -8.48 -15.26
CA GLN A 141 4.42 -8.12 -16.05
C GLN A 141 5.11 -6.85 -15.51
N SER A 142 4.33 -5.82 -15.11
CA SER A 142 4.88 -4.58 -14.55
C SER A 142 5.59 -4.84 -13.24
N ALA A 143 4.99 -5.59 -12.31
CA ALA A 143 5.61 -5.92 -11.03
C ALA A 143 6.89 -6.77 -11.21
N ARG A 144 6.90 -7.71 -12.16
CA ARG A 144 8.11 -8.51 -12.47
C ARG A 144 9.23 -7.66 -13.05
N LYS A 145 8.91 -6.73 -13.97
CA LYS A 145 9.87 -5.77 -14.52
C LYS A 145 10.42 -4.83 -13.43
N ALA A 146 9.60 -4.44 -12.46
CA ALA A 146 10.00 -3.61 -11.32
C ALA A 146 10.90 -4.36 -10.31
N GLY A 147 11.03 -5.69 -10.43
CA GLY A 147 11.94 -6.50 -9.62
C GLY A 147 11.26 -7.34 -8.52
N ALA A 148 9.94 -7.54 -8.57
CA ALA A 148 9.26 -8.47 -7.69
C ALA A 148 9.78 -9.91 -7.91
N LYS A 149 10.11 -10.63 -6.83
CA LYS A 149 10.54 -12.03 -6.90
C LYS A 149 9.38 -12.99 -7.17
N GLY A 150 8.18 -12.55 -6.89
CA GLY A 150 6.96 -13.26 -7.22
C GLY A 150 5.72 -12.41 -6.98
N ILE A 151 4.68 -12.69 -7.74
CA ILE A 151 3.38 -12.01 -7.61
C ILE A 151 2.26 -13.02 -7.81
N ARG A 152 1.19 -12.83 -7.06
CA ARG A 152 -0.09 -13.50 -7.26
C ARG A 152 -1.19 -12.47 -7.24
N ILE A 153 -2.06 -12.50 -8.24
CA ILE A 153 -3.24 -11.64 -8.35
C ILE A 153 -4.47 -12.55 -8.45
N GLN A 154 -5.52 -12.19 -7.75
CA GLN A 154 -6.79 -12.90 -7.77
C GLN A 154 -7.92 -11.91 -7.92
N CYS A 155 -8.78 -12.13 -8.91
CA CYS A 155 -10.04 -11.42 -9.07
C CYS A 155 -11.21 -12.37 -8.82
N SER A 156 -12.24 -11.89 -8.16
CA SER A 156 -13.44 -12.66 -7.84
C SER A 156 -14.69 -11.80 -7.98
N GLY A 157 -15.78 -12.39 -8.41
CA GLY A 157 -17.04 -11.71 -8.65
C GLY A 157 -17.61 -12.06 -10.03
N ARG A 158 -18.50 -11.22 -10.56
CA ARG A 158 -19.08 -11.35 -11.91
C ARG A 158 -18.11 -10.80 -12.96
N LEU A 159 -17.04 -11.55 -13.19
CA LEU A 159 -15.95 -11.15 -14.09
C LEU A 159 -16.42 -11.05 -15.54
N GLY A 160 -16.24 -9.87 -16.14
CA GLY A 160 -16.69 -9.58 -17.51
C GLY A 160 -18.21 -9.48 -17.66
N GLY A 161 -18.95 -9.27 -16.56
CA GLY A 161 -20.41 -9.17 -16.56
C GLY A 161 -21.13 -10.52 -16.61
N ALA A 162 -20.42 -11.63 -16.42
CA ALA A 162 -21.01 -12.96 -16.37
C ALA A 162 -22.09 -13.08 -15.28
N GLU A 163 -23.15 -13.81 -15.54
CA GLU A 163 -24.24 -14.02 -14.58
C GLU A 163 -23.75 -14.76 -13.34
N MET A 164 -22.94 -15.78 -13.54
CA MET A 164 -22.33 -16.56 -12.47
C MET A 164 -21.03 -15.94 -12.00
N GLY A 165 -20.92 -15.71 -10.70
CA GLY A 165 -19.68 -15.28 -10.07
C GLY A 165 -18.59 -16.36 -10.12
N ARG A 166 -17.38 -15.97 -10.46
CA ARG A 166 -16.23 -16.89 -10.47
C ARG A 166 -15.00 -16.24 -9.91
N ARG A 167 -13.97 -17.05 -9.67
CA ARG A 167 -12.66 -16.65 -9.19
C ARG A 167 -11.60 -17.05 -10.20
N GLU A 168 -10.81 -16.08 -10.67
CA GLU A 168 -9.64 -16.31 -11.49
C GLU A 168 -8.40 -15.74 -10.84
N TRP A 169 -7.25 -16.39 -11.03
CA TRP A 169 -5.99 -15.93 -10.47
C TRP A 169 -4.83 -16.20 -11.42
N TYR A 170 -3.83 -15.32 -11.36
CA TYR A 170 -2.55 -15.47 -12.04
C TYR A 170 -1.43 -15.42 -11.02
N ARG A 171 -0.42 -16.26 -11.21
CA ARG A 171 0.79 -16.26 -10.37
C ARG A 171 2.00 -16.38 -11.27
N GLU A 172 3.02 -15.58 -10.97
CA GLU A 172 4.32 -15.65 -11.59
C GLU A 172 5.40 -15.58 -10.50
N GLY A 173 6.41 -16.43 -10.61
CA GLY A 173 7.43 -16.56 -9.62
C GLY A 173 6.95 -17.27 -8.34
N ARG A 174 7.65 -17.02 -7.26
CA ARG A 174 7.47 -17.71 -5.97
C ARG A 174 6.75 -16.79 -4.98
N VAL A 175 5.71 -17.28 -4.30
CA VAL A 175 4.98 -16.54 -3.25
C VAL A 175 4.86 -17.45 -2.02
N PRO A 176 5.88 -17.50 -1.14
CA PRO A 176 5.92 -18.42 0.00
C PRO A 176 5.10 -17.89 1.18
N LEU A 177 3.79 -18.12 1.20
CA LEU A 177 2.87 -17.58 2.22
C LEU A 177 3.14 -18.14 3.62
N HIS A 178 3.64 -19.36 3.73
CA HIS A 178 3.93 -20.02 5.02
C HIS A 178 5.31 -19.67 5.60
N THR A 179 6.20 -19.06 4.81
CA THR A 179 7.53 -18.68 5.26
C THR A 179 7.46 -17.33 5.97
N LEU A 180 7.71 -17.32 7.28
CA LEU A 180 7.58 -16.12 8.13
C LEU A 180 8.60 -15.03 7.78
N ARG A 181 9.85 -15.42 7.46
CA ARG A 181 10.91 -14.48 7.04
C ARG A 181 10.70 -13.86 5.65
N ALA A 182 9.76 -14.39 4.86
CA ALA A 182 9.44 -13.84 3.54
C ALA A 182 8.65 -12.53 3.68
N LYS A 183 9.17 -11.45 3.09
CA LYS A 183 8.45 -10.18 2.99
C LYS A 183 7.43 -10.27 1.88
N ILE A 184 6.16 -10.34 2.25
CA ILE A 184 5.03 -10.40 1.32
C ILE A 184 4.14 -9.21 1.62
N ASP A 185 4.05 -8.32 0.65
CA ASP A 185 3.07 -7.23 0.69
C ASP A 185 1.72 -7.73 0.17
N TYR A 186 0.65 -7.30 0.83
CA TYR A 186 -0.71 -7.72 0.54
C TYR A 186 -1.65 -6.53 0.44
N GLY A 187 -2.38 -6.48 -0.67
CA GLY A 187 -3.36 -5.43 -0.93
C GLY A 187 -4.69 -5.99 -1.41
N THR A 188 -5.75 -5.27 -1.09
CA THR A 188 -7.10 -5.58 -1.55
C THR A 188 -7.76 -4.32 -2.08
N ALA A 189 -8.54 -4.48 -3.15
CA ALA A 189 -9.40 -3.43 -3.66
C ALA A 189 -10.71 -4.02 -4.16
N VAL A 190 -11.73 -3.19 -4.23
CA VAL A 190 -13.04 -3.55 -4.75
C VAL A 190 -13.33 -2.66 -5.95
N ALA A 191 -13.64 -3.26 -7.09
CA ALA A 191 -14.12 -2.58 -8.28
C ALA A 191 -15.64 -2.60 -8.30
N SER A 192 -16.27 -1.43 -8.30
CA SER A 192 -17.72 -1.28 -8.40
C SER A 192 -18.12 -1.21 -9.86
N THR A 193 -18.57 -2.35 -10.41
CA THR A 193 -19.03 -2.42 -11.79
C THR A 193 -20.55 -2.33 -11.89
N THR A 194 -21.09 -2.03 -13.06
CA THR A 194 -22.54 -1.98 -13.29
C THR A 194 -23.27 -3.30 -12.98
N MET A 195 -22.54 -4.43 -13.06
CA MET A 195 -23.06 -5.77 -12.80
C MET A 195 -22.81 -6.26 -11.36
N GLY A 196 -22.20 -5.43 -10.51
CA GLY A 196 -21.89 -5.76 -9.13
C GLY A 196 -20.42 -5.53 -8.75
N ALA A 197 -20.06 -5.83 -7.53
CA ALA A 197 -18.72 -5.65 -7.00
C ALA A 197 -17.78 -6.80 -7.38
N CYS A 198 -16.59 -6.45 -7.86
CA CYS A 198 -15.51 -7.40 -8.13
C CYS A 198 -14.36 -7.17 -7.15
N GLY A 199 -14.05 -8.18 -6.33
CA GLY A 199 -12.94 -8.11 -5.37
C GLY A 199 -11.61 -8.47 -6.03
N VAL A 200 -10.60 -7.64 -5.80
CA VAL A 200 -9.21 -7.85 -6.25
C VAL A 200 -8.33 -8.09 -5.03
N LYS A 201 -7.50 -9.12 -5.07
CA LYS A 201 -6.49 -9.43 -4.03
C LYS A 201 -5.13 -9.60 -4.70
N VAL A 202 -4.13 -8.94 -4.14
CA VAL A 202 -2.76 -8.95 -4.68
C VAL A 202 -1.78 -9.35 -3.57
N TRP A 203 -0.84 -10.23 -3.90
CA TRP A 203 0.29 -10.63 -3.06
C TRP A 203 1.56 -10.40 -3.85
N ILE A 204 2.50 -9.62 -3.30
CA ILE A 204 3.80 -9.36 -3.93
C ILE A 204 4.89 -9.84 -3.00
N TYR A 205 5.72 -10.74 -3.48
CA TYR A 205 6.88 -11.23 -2.76
C TYR A 205 8.12 -10.42 -3.13
N LEU A 206 8.68 -9.71 -2.16
CA LEU A 206 9.81 -8.81 -2.33
C LEU A 206 11.16 -9.48 -2.02
N GLY A 207 11.16 -10.51 -1.18
CA GLY A 207 12.37 -11.20 -0.76
C GLY A 207 12.28 -11.72 0.66
N GLU A 208 13.40 -12.23 1.20
CA GLU A 208 13.48 -12.71 2.58
C GLU A 208 14.22 -11.69 3.45
N LYS A 209 13.74 -11.53 4.68
CA LYS A 209 14.43 -10.77 5.73
C LYS A 209 15.29 -11.73 6.52
N LEU A 210 16.59 -11.55 6.48
CA LEU A 210 17.53 -12.28 7.33
C LEU A 210 17.73 -11.55 8.66
N PRO A 211 18.07 -12.26 9.75
CA PRO A 211 18.38 -11.62 11.02
C PRO A 211 19.50 -10.59 10.87
N GLY A 212 19.35 -9.43 11.53
CA GLY A 212 20.33 -8.34 11.48
C GLY A 212 20.28 -7.46 10.22
N GLN A 213 19.49 -7.78 9.21
CA GLN A 213 19.33 -6.94 8.03
C GLN A 213 18.11 -6.02 8.15
N PRO A 214 18.21 -4.75 7.70
CA PRO A 214 17.05 -3.89 7.59
C PRO A 214 16.03 -4.51 6.63
N VAL A 215 14.75 -4.25 6.87
CA VAL A 215 13.69 -4.74 5.97
C VAL A 215 13.82 -4.02 4.64
N PRO A 216 14.18 -4.71 3.54
CA PRO A 216 14.22 -4.06 2.24
C PRO A 216 12.79 -3.61 1.88
N ASN A 217 12.64 -2.33 1.60
CA ASN A 217 11.39 -1.80 1.06
C ASN A 217 11.64 -1.19 -0.32
N PRO A 218 11.76 -2.03 -1.35
CA PRO A 218 12.14 -1.58 -2.69
C PRO A 218 11.10 -0.65 -3.32
N ALA A 219 9.89 -0.58 -2.78
CA ALA A 219 8.88 0.39 -3.21
C ALA A 219 9.26 1.83 -2.82
N LEU A 220 9.92 2.03 -1.66
CA LEU A 220 10.41 3.33 -1.19
C LEU A 220 11.82 3.64 -1.69
N GLU A 221 12.62 2.62 -1.94
CA GLU A 221 13.99 2.76 -2.44
C GLU A 221 13.98 3.01 -3.95
N GLY A 222 14.59 4.10 -4.40
CA GLY A 222 14.87 4.31 -5.81
C GLY A 222 15.82 3.25 -6.35
N SER A 223 15.85 3.01 -7.68
CA SER A 223 16.83 2.12 -8.29
C SER A 223 18.22 2.71 -8.10
N SER A 224 18.92 2.32 -7.04
CA SER A 224 20.36 2.45 -7.00
C SER A 224 20.91 1.46 -8.03
N ARG A 225 21.01 1.88 -9.28
CA ARG A 225 21.95 1.24 -10.21
C ARG A 225 23.30 1.29 -9.49
N PRO A 226 24.01 0.16 -9.30
CA PRO A 226 25.36 0.22 -8.79
C PRO A 226 26.12 1.16 -9.72
N ARG A 227 26.62 2.29 -9.18
CA ARG A 227 27.56 3.12 -9.89
C ARG A 227 28.72 2.19 -10.27
N ARG A 228 28.83 1.89 -11.56
CA ARG A 228 30.04 1.28 -12.08
C ARG A 228 31.18 2.18 -11.62
N ARG A 229 31.97 1.72 -10.67
CA ARG A 229 33.27 2.30 -10.37
C ARG A 229 34.04 2.21 -11.68
N ASN A 230 34.17 3.34 -12.35
CA ASN A 230 35.20 3.52 -13.35
C ASN A 230 36.53 3.41 -12.57
N SER A 231 37.04 2.18 -12.47
CA SER A 231 38.41 1.99 -12.09
C SER A 231 39.30 2.57 -13.17
N GLU A 232 39.86 3.66 -12.84
CA GLU A 232 40.99 4.37 -13.43
C GLU A 232 41.84 3.49 -14.33
N ARG A 233 41.82 3.81 -15.62
CA ARG A 233 43.01 3.67 -16.44
C ARG A 233 43.87 4.92 -16.17
N ARG A 234 44.70 4.88 -15.16
CA ARG A 234 45.92 5.64 -15.06
C ARG A 234 47.05 4.61 -15.14
N GLY A 235 47.95 4.82 -16.08
CA GLY A 235 49.23 4.13 -16.16
C GLY A 235 49.57 3.65 -17.57
N GLN A 236 50.06 4.44 -18.38
CA GLN A 236 51.41 4.57 -18.96
C GLN A 236 51.38 5.47 -20.17
#